data_fd2710db74577cc57080807e8a0e5016
#
_entry.id   fd2710db74577cc57080807e8a0e5016
#
_cell.length_a   1.000
_cell.length_b   1.000
_cell.length_c   1.000
_cell.angle_alpha   90.00
_cell.angle_beta   90.00
_cell.angle_gamma   90.00
#
_symmetry.space_group_name_H-M   'P 1'
#
loop_
_entity.id
_entity.type
_entity.pdbx_description
1 polymer ?
#
loop_
_entity_poly.entity_id
_entity_poly.type
_entity_poly.pdbx_seq_one_letter_code
_entity_poly.pdbx_strand_id
1 'polypeptide(L)'
;MKFPVITTEWHEGKVLEMNADQEVVTLHSATGELLGVLSWGAVIEQVLAGDDDVRFAHARAHPRAPLAVKVRYTTPEGKQFDSLTGGIGAGGLFIESSTPLAPGTELTIEFALPDHPWEKHKAKAKVAWTRTKLERHLLFPGMGVQFTNIDEKARKELVELVDALNRSRLTT
;
A
#
# COMPACT_ATOMS: atom_id res chain seq x y z
N MET A 1 3.46 22.60 -23.04
CA MET A 1 4.49 23.01 -22.05
C MET A 1 5.45 21.87 -21.86
N LYS A 2 6.76 22.10 -21.84
CA LYS A 2 7.80 21.03 -21.76
C LYS A 2 8.58 21.12 -20.45
N PHE A 3 8.76 20.00 -19.79
CA PHE A 3 9.50 19.89 -18.54
C PHE A 3 10.59 18.82 -18.67
N PRO A 4 11.88 19.20 -18.67
CA PRO A 4 12.96 18.21 -18.65
C PRO A 4 13.02 17.52 -17.29
N VAL A 5 13.24 16.22 -17.30
CA VAL A 5 13.46 15.44 -16.08
C VAL A 5 14.97 15.48 -15.75
N ILE A 6 15.33 16.15 -14.66
CA ILE A 6 16.73 16.41 -14.28
C ILE A 6 17.15 15.78 -12.94
N THR A 7 16.21 15.23 -12.18
CA THR A 7 16.46 14.80 -10.80
C THR A 7 16.32 13.30 -10.55
N THR A 8 15.90 12.52 -11.55
CA THR A 8 15.66 11.09 -11.39
C THR A 8 16.63 10.30 -12.27
N GLU A 9 17.60 9.61 -11.68
CA GLU A 9 18.69 8.88 -12.38
C GLU A 9 18.21 8.03 -13.57
N TRP A 10 17.11 7.31 -13.44
CA TRP A 10 16.56 6.44 -14.48
C TRP A 10 15.78 7.17 -15.58
N HIS A 11 15.46 8.44 -15.36
CA HIS A 11 14.63 9.23 -16.26
C HIS A 11 15.29 10.54 -16.67
N GLU A 12 16.54 10.75 -16.27
CA GLU A 12 17.30 11.93 -16.65
C GLU A 12 17.36 12.09 -18.18
N GLY A 13 17.20 13.31 -18.64
CA GLY A 13 17.17 13.65 -20.08
C GLY A 13 15.83 13.39 -20.78
N LYS A 14 14.87 12.69 -20.17
CA LYS A 14 13.52 12.57 -20.71
C LYS A 14 12.77 13.89 -20.58
N VAL A 15 11.76 14.08 -21.42
CA VAL A 15 10.95 15.30 -21.44
C VAL A 15 9.48 14.94 -21.26
N LEU A 16 8.85 15.55 -20.26
CA LEU A 16 7.39 15.56 -20.11
C LEU A 16 6.84 16.75 -20.87
N GLU A 17 5.89 16.52 -21.77
CA GLU A 17 5.16 17.56 -22.49
C GLU A 17 3.69 17.52 -22.13
N MET A 18 3.16 18.65 -21.65
CA MET A 18 1.73 18.84 -21.37
C MET A 18 1.06 19.54 -22.54
N ASN A 19 0.00 18.94 -23.06
CA ASN A 19 -0.89 19.51 -24.06
C ASN A 19 -2.25 19.76 -23.41
N ALA A 20 -2.57 21.03 -23.19
CA ALA A 20 -3.82 21.43 -22.53
C ALA A 20 -5.04 21.25 -23.43
N ASP A 21 -4.88 21.42 -24.74
CA ASP A 21 -6.00 21.32 -25.69
C ASP A 21 -6.47 19.89 -25.89
N GLN A 22 -5.55 18.94 -25.75
CA GLN A 22 -5.84 17.50 -25.84
C GLN A 22 -5.99 16.83 -24.49
N GLU A 23 -5.76 17.56 -23.42
CA GLU A 23 -5.76 17.03 -22.03
C GLU A 23 -4.87 15.79 -21.85
N VAL A 24 -3.66 15.82 -22.45
CA VAL A 24 -2.70 14.73 -22.37
C VAL A 24 -1.34 15.19 -21.87
N VAL A 25 -0.64 14.24 -21.24
CA VAL A 25 0.78 14.33 -20.92
C VAL A 25 1.51 13.28 -21.74
N THR A 26 2.53 13.70 -22.47
CA THR A 26 3.41 12.81 -23.24
C THR A 26 4.78 12.74 -22.59
N LEU A 27 5.39 11.57 -22.61
CA LEU A 27 6.77 11.35 -22.19
C LEU A 27 7.61 11.06 -23.44
N HIS A 28 8.66 11.82 -23.62
CA HIS A 28 9.63 11.62 -24.69
C HIS A 28 11.00 11.20 -24.14
N SER A 29 11.76 10.45 -24.94
CA SER A 29 13.18 10.17 -24.67
C SER A 29 14.03 11.45 -24.82
N ALA A 30 15.29 11.38 -24.41
CA ALA A 30 16.25 12.45 -24.64
C ALA A 30 16.45 12.75 -26.15
N THR A 31 16.19 11.77 -27.02
CA THR A 31 16.26 11.89 -28.48
C THR A 31 14.96 12.34 -29.12
N GLY A 32 13.91 12.61 -28.34
CA GLY A 32 12.61 13.08 -28.81
C GLY A 32 11.63 11.97 -29.20
N GLU A 33 11.97 10.70 -29.03
CA GLU A 33 11.09 9.58 -29.29
C GLU A 33 9.94 9.55 -28.27
N LEU A 34 8.69 9.33 -28.73
CA LEU A 34 7.53 9.18 -27.86
C LEU A 34 7.58 7.86 -27.10
N LEU A 35 7.71 7.93 -25.79
CA LEU A 35 7.75 6.77 -24.90
C LEU A 35 6.38 6.41 -24.31
N GLY A 36 5.47 7.38 -24.20
CA GLY A 36 4.15 7.14 -23.66
C GLY A 36 3.24 8.37 -23.67
N VAL A 37 1.94 8.11 -23.56
CA VAL A 37 0.89 9.14 -23.50
C VAL A 37 -0.05 8.79 -22.36
N LEU A 38 -0.40 9.78 -21.53
CA LEU A 38 -1.40 9.67 -20.47
C LEU A 38 -2.42 10.80 -20.63
N SER A 39 -3.72 10.51 -20.48
CA SER A 39 -4.72 11.57 -20.34
C SER A 39 -4.56 12.27 -18.97
N TRP A 40 -5.03 13.51 -18.88
CA TRP A 40 -5.07 14.22 -17.60
C TRP A 40 -5.89 13.46 -16.55
N GLY A 41 -6.99 12.83 -16.98
CA GLY A 41 -7.75 11.94 -16.11
C GLY A 41 -6.87 10.83 -15.51
N ALA A 42 -6.09 10.14 -16.33
CA ALA A 42 -5.19 9.09 -15.88
C ALA A 42 -4.05 9.63 -14.98
N VAL A 43 -3.55 10.86 -15.25
CA VAL A 43 -2.56 11.53 -14.39
C VAL A 43 -3.19 11.90 -13.05
N ILE A 44 -4.39 12.46 -13.06
CA ILE A 44 -5.14 12.81 -11.86
C ILE A 44 -5.41 11.55 -11.04
N GLU A 45 -5.94 10.50 -11.65
CA GLU A 45 -6.14 9.20 -10.97
C GLU A 45 -4.84 8.64 -10.38
N GLN A 46 -3.72 8.74 -11.11
CA GLN A 46 -2.42 8.28 -10.64
C GLN A 46 -1.89 9.16 -9.50
N VAL A 47 -2.07 10.49 -9.58
CA VAL A 47 -1.74 11.41 -8.47
C VAL A 47 -2.64 11.14 -7.28
N LEU A 48 -3.94 10.91 -7.52
CA LEU A 48 -4.90 10.54 -6.49
C LEU A 48 -4.58 9.17 -5.87
N ALA A 49 -4.15 8.20 -6.68
CA ALA A 49 -3.75 6.85 -6.24
C ALA A 49 -2.33 6.81 -5.66
N GLY A 50 -1.40 7.63 -6.19
CA GLY A 50 -0.02 7.70 -5.70
C GLY A 50 0.12 8.35 -4.34
N ASP A 51 -0.89 9.09 -3.94
CA ASP A 51 -1.01 9.75 -2.64
C ASP A 51 -1.87 8.95 -1.65
N ASP A 52 -2.07 7.63 -1.94
CA ASP A 52 -2.80 6.75 -1.03
C ASP A 52 -2.24 6.81 0.40
N ASP A 53 -0.94 7.05 0.58
CA ASP A 53 -0.37 7.25 1.90
C ASP A 53 -0.62 8.65 2.48
N VAL A 54 -0.69 9.70 1.67
CA VAL A 54 -0.85 11.10 2.16
C VAL A 54 -2.32 11.54 2.14
N ARG A 55 -3.09 11.23 1.10
CA ARG A 55 -4.50 11.64 0.98
C ARG A 55 -5.44 10.87 1.88
N PHE A 56 -5.25 9.55 1.96
CA PHE A 56 -6.04 8.73 2.86
C PHE A 56 -5.51 8.76 4.30
N ALA A 57 -4.30 9.32 4.56
CA ALA A 57 -3.84 9.58 5.91
C ALA A 57 -4.81 10.51 6.66
N HIS A 58 -5.37 11.51 5.98
CA HIS A 58 -6.38 12.42 6.58
C HIS A 58 -7.80 11.83 6.61
N ALA A 59 -8.11 10.90 5.72
CA ALA A 59 -9.43 10.25 5.66
C ALA A 59 -9.47 8.91 6.41
N ARG A 60 -8.32 8.36 6.79
CA ARG A 60 -8.21 7.11 7.55
C ARG A 60 -8.47 7.35 9.02
N ALA A 61 -9.34 6.54 9.60
CA ALA A 61 -9.58 6.56 11.05
C ALA A 61 -8.31 6.22 11.87
N HIS A 62 -7.33 5.52 11.25
CA HIS A 62 -6.10 5.08 11.89
C HIS A 62 -4.90 5.19 10.96
N PRO A 63 -3.75 5.71 11.44
CA PRO A 63 -2.50 5.75 10.69
C PRO A 63 -1.98 4.33 10.41
N ARG A 64 -1.09 4.21 9.42
CA ARG A 64 -0.41 2.97 9.06
C ARG A 64 1.10 3.18 9.04
N ALA A 65 1.84 2.09 9.27
CA ALA A 65 3.28 2.06 9.07
C ALA A 65 3.65 0.86 8.20
N PRO A 66 4.64 0.96 7.30
CA PRO A 66 5.21 -0.20 6.63
C PRO A 66 5.96 -1.02 7.67
N LEU A 67 5.51 -2.24 7.82
CA LEU A 67 6.08 -3.19 8.77
C LEU A 67 5.83 -4.61 8.26
N ALA A 68 6.92 -5.37 8.13
CA ALA A 68 6.86 -6.78 7.76
C ALA A 68 6.83 -7.64 9.03
N VAL A 69 5.67 -8.19 9.36
CA VAL A 69 5.52 -9.20 10.40
C VAL A 69 4.94 -10.47 9.82
N LYS A 70 5.25 -11.61 10.43
CA LYS A 70 4.64 -12.88 10.05
C LYS A 70 3.15 -12.86 10.41
N VAL A 71 2.33 -13.25 9.45
CA VAL A 71 0.88 -13.37 9.61
C VAL A 71 0.43 -14.74 9.15
N ARG A 72 -0.43 -15.37 9.94
CA ARG A 72 -1.19 -16.54 9.53
C ARG A 72 -2.63 -16.13 9.33
N TYR A 73 -3.23 -16.50 8.21
CA TYR A 73 -4.65 -16.26 8.00
C TYR A 73 -5.37 -17.56 7.63
N THR A 74 -6.60 -17.66 8.09
CA THR A 74 -7.48 -18.81 7.87
C THR A 74 -8.72 -18.34 7.11
N THR A 75 -9.03 -19.02 6.00
CA THR A 75 -10.21 -18.76 5.20
C THR A 75 -11.47 -19.35 5.84
N PRO A 76 -12.70 -19.00 5.35
CA PRO A 76 -13.93 -19.59 5.85
C PRO A 76 -13.99 -21.12 5.71
N GLU A 77 -13.31 -21.65 4.68
CA GLU A 77 -13.23 -23.11 4.43
C GLU A 77 -12.18 -23.80 5.32
N GLY A 78 -11.54 -23.07 6.23
CA GLY A 78 -10.55 -23.60 7.16
C GLY A 78 -9.14 -23.77 6.58
N LYS A 79 -8.87 -23.30 5.37
CA LYS A 79 -7.52 -23.31 4.79
C LYS A 79 -6.65 -22.26 5.48
N GLN A 80 -5.44 -22.66 5.83
CA GLN A 80 -4.46 -21.80 6.50
C GLN A 80 -3.30 -21.44 5.58
N PHE A 81 -2.85 -20.22 5.67
CA PHE A 81 -1.74 -19.67 4.91
C PHE A 81 -0.85 -18.84 5.83
N ASP A 82 0.46 -18.99 5.66
CA ASP A 82 1.47 -18.16 6.31
C ASP A 82 2.01 -17.14 5.28
N SER A 83 2.15 -15.89 5.68
CA SER A 83 2.64 -14.82 4.84
C SER A 83 3.32 -13.71 5.66
N LEU A 84 3.63 -12.60 4.98
CA LEU A 84 4.14 -11.37 5.59
C LEU A 84 3.15 -10.23 5.39
N THR A 85 3.21 -9.27 6.28
CA THR A 85 2.51 -7.98 6.07
C THR A 85 3.42 -7.02 5.31
N GLY A 86 2.87 -6.21 4.41
CA GLY A 86 3.56 -5.07 3.78
C GLY A 86 3.26 -3.73 4.46
N GLY A 87 2.30 -3.71 5.38
CA GLY A 87 1.90 -2.54 6.15
C GLY A 87 0.84 -2.89 7.17
N ILE A 88 0.87 -2.20 8.30
CA ILE A 88 0.01 -2.49 9.45
C ILE A 88 -0.54 -1.20 10.07
N GLY A 89 -1.76 -1.27 10.61
CA GLY A 89 -2.41 -0.19 11.35
C GLY A 89 -3.52 -0.72 12.24
N ALA A 90 -4.04 0.13 13.12
CA ALA A 90 -5.11 -0.27 14.06
C ALA A 90 -6.42 -0.69 13.39
N GLY A 91 -6.66 -0.26 12.14
CA GLY A 91 -7.86 -0.61 11.36
C GLY A 91 -7.69 -1.83 10.45
N GLY A 92 -6.47 -2.34 10.25
CA GLY A 92 -6.19 -3.44 9.33
C GLY A 92 -4.74 -3.52 8.90
N LEU A 93 -4.44 -4.45 8.00
CA LEU A 93 -3.10 -4.68 7.49
C LEU A 93 -3.13 -5.09 6.01
N PHE A 94 -1.97 -5.02 5.35
CA PHE A 94 -1.78 -5.57 4.02
C PHE A 94 -1.06 -6.92 4.13
N ILE A 95 -1.62 -7.96 3.53
CA ILE A 95 -1.03 -9.31 3.47
C ILE A 95 -0.46 -9.52 2.08
N GLU A 96 0.83 -9.83 2.00
CA GLU A 96 1.47 -10.23 0.74
C GLU A 96 0.92 -11.59 0.29
N SER A 97 0.55 -11.70 -0.99
CA SER A 97 0.05 -12.95 -1.56
C SER A 97 0.14 -12.92 -3.08
N SER A 98 0.70 -13.98 -3.67
CA SER A 98 0.67 -14.17 -5.13
C SER A 98 -0.73 -14.50 -5.65
N THR A 99 -1.61 -14.98 -4.77
CA THR A 99 -3.00 -15.35 -5.07
C THR A 99 -3.92 -14.72 -4.03
N PRO A 100 -4.12 -13.39 -4.08
CA PRO A 100 -4.96 -12.70 -3.11
C PRO A 100 -6.41 -13.18 -3.20
N LEU A 101 -7.06 -13.27 -2.04
CA LEU A 101 -8.47 -13.64 -1.96
C LEU A 101 -9.36 -12.47 -2.39
N ALA A 102 -10.53 -12.78 -2.93
CA ALA A 102 -11.46 -11.78 -3.44
C ALA A 102 -11.92 -10.79 -2.35
N PRO A 103 -12.13 -9.50 -2.71
CA PRO A 103 -12.75 -8.53 -1.81
C PRO A 103 -14.07 -9.06 -1.25
N GLY A 104 -14.32 -8.81 0.04
CA GLY A 104 -15.46 -9.33 0.76
C GLY A 104 -15.22 -10.65 1.49
N THR A 105 -14.12 -11.38 1.20
CA THR A 105 -13.79 -12.64 1.90
C THR A 105 -13.48 -12.35 3.37
N GLU A 106 -14.12 -13.10 4.27
CA GLU A 106 -13.85 -13.03 5.70
C GLU A 106 -12.66 -13.92 6.07
N LEU A 107 -11.85 -13.48 7.00
CA LEU A 107 -10.64 -14.15 7.45
C LEU A 107 -10.52 -14.13 8.96
N THR A 108 -9.89 -15.14 9.51
CA THR A 108 -9.29 -15.07 10.84
C THR A 108 -7.79 -14.89 10.67
N ILE A 109 -7.22 -13.89 11.34
CA ILE A 109 -5.80 -13.53 11.23
C ILE A 109 -5.14 -13.71 12.59
N GLU A 110 -3.95 -14.31 12.58
CA GLU A 110 -3.06 -14.41 13.74
C GLU A 110 -1.72 -13.76 13.39
N PHE A 111 -1.25 -12.88 14.25
CA PHE A 111 0.04 -12.19 14.10
C PHE A 111 0.66 -11.90 15.46
N ALA A 112 1.96 -11.62 15.47
CA ALA A 112 2.67 -11.15 16.66
C ALA A 112 3.38 -9.84 16.32
N LEU A 113 3.43 -8.93 17.29
CA LEU A 113 4.14 -7.65 17.13
C LEU A 113 5.62 -7.81 17.46
N PRO A 114 6.52 -7.02 16.84
CA PRO A 114 7.97 -7.14 17.08
C PRO A 114 8.38 -6.96 18.52
N ASP A 115 7.70 -6.08 19.25
CA ASP A 115 7.99 -5.78 20.66
C ASP A 115 7.58 -6.94 21.60
N HIS A 116 6.62 -7.76 21.16
CA HIS A 116 6.11 -8.92 21.90
C HIS A 116 5.95 -10.15 21.00
N PRO A 117 7.06 -10.70 20.46
CA PRO A 117 7.01 -11.77 19.45
C PRO A 117 6.44 -13.11 19.97
N TRP A 118 6.35 -13.28 21.27
CA TRP A 118 5.73 -14.45 21.91
C TRP A 118 4.22 -14.29 22.13
N GLU A 119 3.70 -13.06 22.06
CA GLU A 119 2.27 -12.79 22.21
C GLU A 119 1.58 -12.80 20.85
N LYS A 120 0.68 -13.77 20.66
CA LYS A 120 -0.10 -13.88 19.42
C LYS A 120 -1.43 -13.16 19.57
N HIS A 121 -1.66 -12.23 18.68
CA HIS A 121 -2.93 -11.55 18.55
C HIS A 121 -3.79 -12.25 17.50
N LYS A 122 -5.08 -12.33 17.76
CA LYS A 122 -6.07 -12.90 16.84
C LYS A 122 -7.13 -11.88 16.51
N ALA A 123 -7.43 -11.73 15.21
CA ALA A 123 -8.44 -10.82 14.75
C ALA A 123 -9.33 -11.45 13.67
N LYS A 124 -10.60 -11.04 13.61
CA LYS A 124 -11.42 -11.25 12.42
C LYS A 124 -11.24 -10.08 11.49
N ALA A 125 -11.17 -10.37 10.21
CA ALA A 125 -10.96 -9.35 9.19
C ALA A 125 -11.73 -9.69 7.91
N LYS A 126 -11.87 -8.71 7.04
CA LYS A 126 -12.49 -8.83 5.73
C LYS A 126 -11.55 -8.24 4.68
N VAL A 127 -11.39 -8.94 3.56
CA VAL A 127 -10.64 -8.40 2.43
C VAL A 127 -11.38 -7.18 1.90
N ALA A 128 -10.73 -6.02 1.94
CA ALA A 128 -11.28 -4.76 1.47
C ALA A 128 -10.94 -4.50 0.01
N TRP A 129 -9.71 -4.81 -0.40
CA TRP A 129 -9.21 -4.63 -1.76
C TRP A 129 -8.05 -5.58 -2.05
N THR A 130 -7.73 -5.76 -3.34
CA THR A 130 -6.65 -6.65 -3.78
C THR A 130 -5.73 -5.96 -4.79
N ARG A 131 -4.46 -6.36 -4.75
CA ARG A 131 -3.47 -6.03 -5.76
C ARG A 131 -3.00 -7.34 -6.39
N THR A 132 -3.35 -7.56 -7.66
CA THR A 132 -3.09 -8.82 -8.38
C THR A 132 -1.81 -8.78 -9.20
N LYS A 133 -1.25 -7.59 -9.47
CA LYS A 133 -0.04 -7.41 -10.29
C LYS A 133 1.07 -6.79 -9.45
N LEU A 134 2.30 -7.14 -9.83
CA LEU A 134 3.50 -6.45 -9.36
C LEU A 134 3.50 -5.04 -9.97
N GLU A 135 2.90 -4.10 -9.28
CA GLU A 135 2.89 -2.69 -9.68
C GLU A 135 4.17 -2.04 -9.18
N ARG A 136 5.12 -1.84 -10.11
CA ARG A 136 6.48 -1.34 -9.84
C ARG A 136 7.33 -2.30 -8.99
N HIS A 137 8.64 -2.19 -9.09
CA HIS A 137 9.62 -3.09 -8.45
C HIS A 137 9.58 -3.14 -6.90
N LEU A 138 8.64 -2.46 -6.25
CA LEU A 138 8.59 -2.30 -4.79
C LEU A 138 7.26 -2.71 -4.15
N LEU A 139 6.22 -3.07 -4.93
CA LEU A 139 4.90 -3.37 -4.39
C LEU A 139 4.50 -4.81 -4.72
N PHE A 140 4.62 -5.69 -3.75
CA PHE A 140 4.20 -7.07 -3.89
C PHE A 140 2.67 -7.20 -4.11
N PRO A 141 2.23 -8.22 -4.89
CA PRO A 141 0.81 -8.57 -4.93
C PRO A 141 0.31 -8.93 -3.54
N GLY A 142 -0.99 -8.75 -3.31
CA GLY A 142 -1.56 -9.07 -2.02
C GLY A 142 -2.96 -8.50 -1.82
N MET A 143 -3.37 -8.43 -0.58
CA MET A 143 -4.71 -7.97 -0.20
C MET A 143 -4.66 -7.05 1.02
N GLY A 144 -5.37 -5.94 0.92
CA GLY A 144 -5.68 -5.07 2.06
C GLY A 144 -6.86 -5.65 2.83
N VAL A 145 -6.67 -5.91 4.11
CA VAL A 145 -7.70 -6.42 4.98
C VAL A 145 -8.05 -5.43 6.07
N GLN A 146 -9.33 -5.32 6.38
CA GLN A 146 -9.87 -4.49 7.45
C GLN A 146 -10.27 -5.38 8.62
N PHE A 147 -9.85 -5.04 9.83
CA PHE A 147 -10.30 -5.73 11.02
C PHE A 147 -11.79 -5.47 11.25
N THR A 148 -12.56 -6.54 11.37
CA THR A 148 -13.97 -6.50 11.75
C THR A 148 -14.15 -6.73 13.25
N ASN A 149 -13.23 -7.50 13.86
CA ASN A 149 -13.16 -7.70 15.29
C ASN A 149 -11.70 -7.94 15.69
N ILE A 150 -11.16 -7.10 16.55
CA ILE A 150 -9.83 -7.22 17.13
C ILE A 150 -9.91 -6.88 18.62
N ASP A 151 -9.15 -7.60 19.43
CA ASP A 151 -9.04 -7.31 20.87
C ASP A 151 -8.56 -5.88 21.11
N GLU A 152 -9.12 -5.22 22.12
CA GLU A 152 -8.81 -3.81 22.44
C GLU A 152 -7.35 -3.60 22.84
N LYS A 153 -6.77 -4.58 23.54
CA LYS A 153 -5.35 -4.57 23.89
C LYS A 153 -4.48 -4.60 22.64
N ALA A 154 -4.75 -5.53 21.73
CA ALA A 154 -4.04 -5.64 20.45
C ALA A 154 -4.17 -4.35 19.60
N ARG A 155 -5.36 -3.75 19.58
CA ARG A 155 -5.61 -2.49 18.88
C ARG A 155 -4.76 -1.35 19.45
N LYS A 156 -4.70 -1.24 20.78
CA LYS A 156 -3.90 -0.22 21.47
C LYS A 156 -2.40 -0.38 21.18
N GLU A 157 -1.88 -1.60 21.27
CA GLU A 157 -0.49 -1.90 20.96
C GLU A 157 -0.14 -1.58 19.50
N LEU A 158 -1.06 -1.86 18.56
CA LEU A 158 -0.91 -1.47 17.15
C LEU A 158 -0.84 0.05 16.96
N VAL A 159 -1.66 0.82 17.66
CA VAL A 159 -1.61 2.29 17.60
C VAL A 159 -0.26 2.78 18.12
N GLU A 160 0.17 2.32 19.28
CA GLU A 160 1.43 2.72 19.91
C GLU A 160 2.64 2.39 19.01
N LEU A 161 2.65 1.18 18.43
CA LEU A 161 3.70 0.76 17.50
C LEU A 161 3.74 1.61 16.23
N VAL A 162 2.59 1.85 15.60
CA VAL A 162 2.50 2.65 14.38
C VAL A 162 2.92 4.10 14.64
N ASP A 163 2.52 4.68 15.77
CA ASP A 163 2.91 6.02 16.17
C ASP A 163 4.42 6.12 16.44
N ALA A 164 5.01 5.11 17.06
CA ALA A 164 6.45 5.04 17.29
C ALA A 164 7.22 4.95 15.97
N LEU A 165 6.79 4.09 15.03
CA LEU A 165 7.41 3.94 13.73
C LEU A 165 7.29 5.21 12.88
N ASN A 166 6.16 5.89 12.91
CA ASN A 166 5.96 7.14 12.16
C ASN A 166 6.77 8.28 12.75
N ARG A 167 6.93 8.37 14.07
CA ARG A 167 7.80 9.37 14.71
C ARG A 167 9.28 9.16 14.38
N SER A 168 9.76 7.94 14.37
CA SER A 168 11.17 7.66 14.04
C SER A 168 11.55 8.04 12.61
N ARG A 169 10.58 8.08 11.69
CA ARG A 169 10.77 8.49 10.28
C ARG A 169 10.83 10.00 10.08
N LEU A 170 10.26 10.76 10.99
CA LEU A 170 10.27 12.23 10.91
C LEU A 170 11.56 12.85 11.46
N THR A 171 12.40 12.04 12.10
CA THR A 171 13.67 12.47 12.72
C THR A 171 14.92 12.09 11.90
N THR A 172 14.75 11.54 10.71
CA THR A 172 15.84 11.22 9.77
C THR A 172 15.76 12.08 8.53
#